data_76135d42179d8101203f0f62716177d7
#
_entry.id   76135d42179d8101203f0f62716177d7
#
_cell.length_a   1.000
_cell.length_b   1.000
_cell.length_c   1.000
_cell.angle_alpha   90.00
_cell.angle_beta   90.00
_cell.angle_gamma   90.00
#
_symmetry.space_group_name_H-M   'P 1'
#
loop_
_entity.id
_entity.type
_entity.pdbx_description
1 polymer ?
#
loop_
_entity_poly.entity_id
_entity_poly.type
_entity_poly.pdbx_seq_one_letter_code
_entity_poly.pdbx_strand_id
1 'polypeptide(L)'
;MVTAIDTSVLLDVLLNDPRRAPASMAALHRAAAEGALAICDVALAEMVPVLSPSELHQFLADWKLGFLSSTQQVAVLAGEMFRDSLDRGGKRGRVVPDFLIAAHAQLLTDRLLARDRGY
;
A
#
# COMPACT_ATOMS: atom_id res chain seq x y z
N MET A 1 5.68 -4.33 15.37
CA MET A 1 4.79 -3.44 14.61
C MET A 1 4.63 -3.94 13.20
N VAL A 2 3.43 -3.91 12.68
CA VAL A 2 3.16 -4.32 11.30
C VAL A 2 2.84 -3.07 10.48
N THR A 3 3.59 -2.85 9.41
CA THR A 3 3.39 -1.71 8.52
C THR A 3 2.86 -2.18 7.18
N ALA A 4 1.67 -1.71 6.79
CA ALA A 4 1.15 -1.94 5.45
C ALA A 4 1.84 -0.98 4.50
N ILE A 5 2.14 -1.45 3.29
CA ILE A 5 2.85 -0.64 2.30
C ILE A 5 1.92 -0.30 1.15
N ASP A 6 1.77 0.99 0.88
CA ASP A 6 0.98 1.45 -0.25
C ASP A 6 1.71 1.20 -1.57
N THR A 7 0.95 0.96 -2.61
CA THR A 7 1.50 0.70 -3.95
C THR A 7 2.43 1.83 -4.40
N SER A 8 2.13 3.08 -4.05
CA SER A 8 2.97 4.21 -4.47
C SER A 8 4.43 4.08 -4.03
N VAL A 9 4.64 3.62 -2.80
CA VAL A 9 6.00 3.44 -2.27
C VAL A 9 6.70 2.30 -2.98
N LEU A 10 5.98 1.19 -3.20
CA LEU A 10 6.56 0.03 -3.87
C LEU A 10 6.94 0.35 -5.31
N LEU A 11 6.07 1.07 -6.02
CA LEU A 11 6.35 1.45 -7.41
C LEU A 11 7.51 2.44 -7.52
N ASP A 12 7.65 3.36 -6.57
CA ASP A 12 8.80 4.27 -6.55
C ASP A 12 10.11 3.49 -6.53
N VAL A 13 10.18 2.46 -5.70
CA VAL A 13 11.38 1.64 -5.58
C VAL A 13 11.58 0.78 -6.83
N LEU A 14 10.51 0.12 -7.29
CA LEU A 14 10.59 -0.77 -8.44
C LEU A 14 10.98 -0.05 -9.71
N LEU A 15 10.40 1.11 -9.96
CA LEU A 15 10.65 1.87 -11.16
C LEU A 15 11.87 2.77 -11.03
N ASN A 16 12.48 2.77 -9.85
CA ASN A 16 13.68 3.56 -9.56
C ASN A 16 13.50 5.03 -9.95
N ASP A 17 12.36 5.61 -9.56
CA ASP A 17 12.04 7.00 -9.85
C ASP A 17 13.12 7.89 -9.23
N PRO A 18 13.85 8.69 -10.02
CA PRO A 18 14.98 9.46 -9.50
C PRO A 18 14.59 10.47 -8.42
N ARG A 19 13.35 10.95 -8.46
CA ARG A 19 12.92 11.92 -7.47
C ARG A 19 12.43 11.28 -6.20
N ARG A 20 11.84 10.11 -6.25
CA ARG A 20 11.11 9.52 -5.12
C ARG A 20 11.70 8.24 -4.59
N ALA A 21 12.43 7.48 -5.42
CA ALA A 21 12.99 6.21 -4.98
C ALA A 21 13.90 6.32 -3.76
N PRO A 22 14.77 7.33 -3.64
CA PRO A 22 15.63 7.41 -2.45
C PRO A 22 14.84 7.56 -1.16
N ALA A 23 13.82 8.42 -1.14
CA ALA A 23 13.01 8.62 0.06
C ALA A 23 12.14 7.40 0.37
N SER A 24 11.54 6.80 -0.66
CA SER A 24 10.71 5.60 -0.49
C SER A 24 11.54 4.42 -0.03
N MET A 25 12.74 4.25 -0.58
CA MET A 25 13.66 3.19 -0.17
C MET A 25 14.06 3.36 1.29
N ALA A 26 14.41 4.58 1.69
CA ALA A 26 14.78 4.86 3.08
C ALA A 26 13.61 4.59 4.03
N ALA A 27 12.40 4.97 3.64
CA ALA A 27 11.22 4.73 4.45
C ALA A 27 10.93 3.24 4.60
N LEU A 28 11.08 2.46 3.52
CA LEU A 28 10.92 1.02 3.58
C LEU A 28 11.95 0.37 4.51
N HIS A 29 13.20 0.79 4.42
CA HIS A 29 14.24 0.26 5.31
C HIS A 29 13.94 0.56 6.77
N ARG A 30 13.47 1.77 7.06
CA ARG A 30 13.10 2.12 8.43
C ARG A 30 11.94 1.27 8.92
N ALA A 31 10.93 1.09 8.10
CA ALA A 31 9.76 0.29 8.50
C ALA A 31 10.15 -1.17 8.71
N ALA A 32 11.03 -1.71 7.85
CA ALA A 32 11.51 -3.08 7.98
C ALA A 32 12.31 -3.28 9.26
N ALA A 33 13.05 -2.25 9.69
CA ALA A 33 13.80 -2.31 10.94
C ALA A 33 12.88 -2.26 12.17
N GLU A 34 11.69 -1.71 12.01
CA GLU A 34 10.75 -1.54 13.12
C GLU A 34 9.74 -2.68 13.25
N GLY A 35 9.69 -3.59 12.32
CA GLY A 35 8.78 -4.72 12.40
C GLY A 35 8.47 -5.32 11.03
N ALA A 36 7.34 -6.03 10.97
CA ALA A 36 6.94 -6.73 9.76
C ALA A 36 6.34 -5.77 8.72
N LEU A 37 6.52 -6.11 7.46
CA LEU A 37 5.90 -5.38 6.35
C LEU A 37 4.79 -6.24 5.76
N ALA A 38 3.67 -5.62 5.41
CA ALA A 38 2.53 -6.33 4.85
C ALA A 38 2.06 -5.66 3.56
N ILE A 39 1.58 -6.48 2.63
CA ILE A 39 0.98 -5.99 1.40
C ILE A 39 -0.41 -6.60 1.28
N CYS A 40 -1.41 -5.77 0.94
CA CYS A 40 -2.76 -6.27 0.76
C CYS A 40 -2.95 -6.76 -0.68
N ASP A 41 -4.07 -7.45 -0.89
CA ASP A 41 -4.41 -7.99 -2.19
C ASP A 41 -4.53 -6.91 -3.28
N VAL A 42 -5.09 -5.75 -2.94
CA VAL A 42 -5.24 -4.66 -3.91
C VAL A 42 -3.87 -4.15 -4.35
N ALA A 43 -2.98 -3.87 -3.39
CA ALA A 43 -1.64 -3.37 -3.72
C ALA A 43 -0.83 -4.41 -4.50
N LEU A 44 -0.96 -5.67 -4.12
CA LEU A 44 -0.28 -6.74 -4.85
C LEU A 44 -0.77 -6.82 -6.29
N ALA A 45 -2.08 -6.75 -6.49
CA ALA A 45 -2.66 -6.79 -7.84
C ALA A 45 -2.16 -5.64 -8.71
N GLU A 46 -1.97 -4.47 -8.10
CA GLU A 46 -1.48 -3.30 -8.84
C GLU A 46 -0.01 -3.42 -9.24
N MET A 47 0.75 -4.28 -8.57
CA MET A 47 2.15 -4.50 -8.91
C MET A 47 2.34 -5.50 -10.04
N VAL A 48 1.40 -6.42 -10.22
CA VAL A 48 1.55 -7.50 -11.19
C VAL A 48 1.82 -7.02 -12.62
N PRO A 49 1.13 -5.98 -13.12
CA PRO A 49 1.40 -5.54 -14.49
C PRO A 49 2.79 -4.96 -14.72
N VAL A 50 3.51 -4.63 -13.65
CA VAL A 50 4.80 -3.95 -13.73
C VAL A 50 5.97 -4.92 -13.73
N LEU A 51 5.76 -6.13 -13.25
CA LEU A 51 6.83 -7.11 -13.03
C LEU A 51 6.52 -8.44 -13.71
N SER A 52 7.56 -9.17 -14.10
CA SER A 52 7.38 -10.57 -14.46
C SER A 52 7.08 -11.36 -13.19
N PRO A 53 6.52 -12.59 -13.32
CA PRO A 53 6.25 -13.40 -12.13
C PRO A 53 7.48 -13.67 -11.28
N SER A 54 8.63 -13.92 -11.89
CA SER A 54 9.85 -14.17 -11.12
C SER A 54 10.36 -12.91 -10.43
N GLU A 55 10.25 -11.75 -11.09
CA GLU A 55 10.65 -10.48 -10.47
C GLU A 55 9.76 -10.14 -9.29
N LEU A 56 8.46 -10.38 -9.42
CA LEU A 56 7.52 -10.16 -8.33
C LEU A 56 7.86 -11.04 -7.14
N HIS A 57 8.08 -12.34 -7.41
CA HIS A 57 8.42 -13.29 -6.36
C HIS A 57 9.69 -12.86 -5.63
N GLN A 58 10.71 -12.46 -6.39
CA GLN A 58 11.98 -12.03 -5.82
C GLN A 58 11.83 -10.76 -4.99
N PHE A 59 11.06 -9.80 -5.47
CA PHE A 59 10.84 -8.55 -4.76
C PHE A 59 10.14 -8.77 -3.42
N LEU A 60 9.11 -9.61 -3.42
CA LEU A 60 8.40 -9.93 -2.18
C LEU A 60 9.32 -10.62 -1.18
N ALA A 61 10.17 -11.52 -1.68
CA ALA A 61 11.12 -12.24 -0.83
C ALA A 61 12.21 -11.32 -0.28
N ASP A 62 12.76 -10.46 -1.13
CA ASP A 62 13.85 -9.56 -0.73
C ASP A 62 13.44 -8.62 0.39
N TRP A 63 12.22 -8.09 0.31
CA TRP A 63 11.70 -7.17 1.32
C TRP A 63 10.94 -7.89 2.42
N LYS A 64 10.79 -9.21 2.31
CA LYS A 64 10.01 -10.02 3.26
C LYS A 64 8.61 -9.46 3.45
N LEU A 65 7.98 -9.08 2.33
CA LEU A 65 6.62 -8.57 2.35
C LEU A 65 5.65 -9.72 2.57
N GLY A 66 4.93 -9.68 3.68
CA GLY A 66 3.90 -10.67 3.98
C GLY A 66 2.59 -10.30 3.31
N PHE A 67 1.95 -11.28 2.71
CA PHE A 67 0.64 -11.05 2.10
C PHE A 67 -0.44 -11.13 3.18
N LEU A 68 -1.27 -10.10 3.26
CA LEU A 68 -2.34 -10.04 4.23
C LEU A 68 -3.61 -9.60 3.50
N SER A 69 -4.49 -10.54 3.27
CA SER A 69 -5.68 -10.33 2.45
C SER A 69 -6.70 -9.40 3.12
N SER A 70 -7.44 -8.67 2.32
CA SER A 70 -8.56 -7.88 2.79
C SER A 70 -9.69 -8.80 3.28
N THR A 71 -10.49 -8.28 4.19
CA THR A 71 -11.65 -8.98 4.74
C THR A 71 -12.93 -8.25 4.35
N GLN A 72 -14.07 -8.85 4.67
CA GLN A 72 -15.34 -8.17 4.45
C GLN A 72 -15.41 -6.85 5.21
N GLN A 73 -14.90 -6.83 6.44
CA GLN A 73 -14.87 -5.59 7.23
C GLN A 73 -14.04 -4.51 6.56
N VAL A 74 -12.93 -4.89 5.96
CA VAL A 74 -12.11 -3.95 5.21
C VAL A 74 -12.89 -3.36 4.05
N ALA A 75 -13.61 -4.19 3.30
CA ALA A 75 -14.40 -3.73 2.17
C ALA A 75 -15.50 -2.77 2.61
N VAL A 76 -16.19 -3.09 3.70
CA VAL A 76 -17.26 -2.22 4.22
C VAL A 76 -16.68 -0.88 4.66
N LEU A 77 -15.59 -0.88 5.41
CA LEU A 77 -14.97 0.37 5.86
C LEU A 77 -14.50 1.21 4.66
N ALA A 78 -13.90 0.57 3.67
CA ALA A 78 -13.47 1.28 2.46
C ALA A 78 -14.66 1.95 1.76
N GLY A 79 -15.78 1.26 1.66
CA GLY A 79 -17.00 1.81 1.09
C GLY A 79 -17.54 2.99 1.87
N GLU A 80 -17.48 2.90 3.20
CA GLU A 80 -17.89 4.01 4.07
C GLU A 80 -17.00 5.23 3.88
N MET A 81 -15.70 5.02 3.80
CA MET A 81 -14.74 6.09 3.54
C MET A 81 -15.02 6.76 2.18
N PHE A 82 -15.30 5.94 1.18
CA PHE A 82 -15.60 6.44 -0.16
C PHE A 82 -16.88 7.27 -0.14
N ARG A 83 -17.93 6.78 0.51
CA ARG A 83 -19.19 7.52 0.64
C ARG A 83 -18.98 8.85 1.35
N ASP A 84 -18.23 8.85 2.45
CA ASP A 84 -17.95 10.06 3.20
C ASP A 84 -17.19 11.07 2.33
N SER A 85 -16.26 10.59 1.51
CA SER A 85 -15.51 11.44 0.60
C SER A 85 -16.44 12.07 -0.43
N LEU A 86 -17.36 11.29 -1.00
CA LEU A 86 -18.32 11.81 -1.97
C LEU A 86 -19.27 12.83 -1.33
N ASP A 87 -19.73 12.56 -0.11
CA ASP A 87 -20.65 13.44 0.60
C ASP A 87 -20.03 14.79 0.92
N ARG A 88 -18.71 14.82 1.09
CA ARG A 88 -18.00 16.06 1.34
C ARG A 88 -17.51 16.73 0.06
N GLY A 89 -18.07 16.36 -1.08
CA GLY A 89 -17.65 16.92 -2.35
C GLY A 89 -16.28 16.44 -2.77
N GLY A 90 -16.00 15.16 -2.50
CA GLY A 90 -14.69 14.58 -2.76
C GLY A 90 -14.23 14.75 -4.19
N LYS A 91 -12.91 14.96 -4.32
CA LYS A 91 -12.35 15.14 -5.61
C LYS A 91 -12.14 13.85 -6.28
N ARG A 92 -11.98 13.94 -7.61
CA ARG A 92 -11.78 12.83 -8.31
C ARG A 92 -10.48 12.38 -8.11
N GLY A 93 -9.66 12.05 -7.92
CA GLY A 93 -8.35 11.52 -7.70
C GLY A 93 -8.33 10.35 -6.74
N ARG A 94 -9.29 10.25 -5.87
CA ARG A 94 -9.33 9.12 -4.97
C ARG A 94 -10.38 8.17 -5.42
N VAL A 95 -10.01 6.92 -5.65
CA VAL A 95 -10.87 5.88 -6.15
C VAL A 95 -10.91 4.72 -5.18
N VAL A 96 -11.81 3.76 -5.42
CA VAL A 96 -12.03 2.65 -4.50
C VAL A 96 -10.75 1.92 -4.07
N PRO A 97 -9.80 1.62 -4.96
CA PRO A 97 -8.55 0.97 -4.51
C PRO A 97 -7.81 1.72 -3.42
N ASP A 98 -7.79 3.05 -3.48
CA ASP A 98 -7.12 3.86 -2.45
C ASP A 98 -7.76 3.66 -1.09
N PHE A 99 -9.10 3.62 -1.05
CA PHE A 99 -9.83 3.41 0.20
C PHE A 99 -9.67 1.98 0.71
N LEU A 100 -9.57 1.00 -0.19
CA LEU A 100 -9.32 -0.38 0.22
C LEU A 100 -7.96 -0.53 0.89
N ILE A 101 -6.94 0.10 0.34
CA ILE A 101 -5.60 0.05 0.93
C ILE A 101 -5.61 0.73 2.31
N ALA A 102 -6.25 1.89 2.41
CA ALA A 102 -6.32 2.63 3.68
C ALA A 102 -7.09 1.85 4.75
N ALA A 103 -8.25 1.29 4.38
CA ALA A 103 -9.07 0.52 5.32
C ALA A 103 -8.36 -0.75 5.78
N HIS A 104 -7.67 -1.44 4.85
CA HIS A 104 -6.88 -2.60 5.18
C HIS A 104 -5.82 -2.27 6.23
N ALA A 105 -5.10 -1.19 6.01
CA ALA A 105 -4.06 -0.77 6.95
C ALA A 105 -4.64 -0.45 8.31
N GLN A 106 -5.77 0.26 8.34
CA GLN A 106 -6.40 0.67 9.58
C GLN A 106 -6.88 -0.49 10.42
N LEU A 107 -7.47 -1.51 9.79
CA LEU A 107 -8.07 -2.62 10.51
C LEU A 107 -7.11 -3.78 10.79
N LEU A 108 -6.14 -4.00 9.94
CA LEU A 108 -5.33 -5.21 10.01
C LEU A 108 -3.85 -4.99 10.33
N THR A 109 -3.41 -3.73 10.35
CA THR A 109 -2.01 -3.42 10.64
C THR A 109 -1.91 -2.25 11.62
N ASP A 110 -0.70 -1.88 11.97
CA ASP A 110 -0.48 -0.78 12.90
C ASP A 110 -0.39 0.57 12.21
N ARG A 111 0.04 0.59 10.96
CA ARG A 111 0.19 1.86 10.22
C ARG A 111 0.30 1.60 8.71
N LEU A 112 0.15 2.66 7.94
CA LEU A 112 0.31 2.62 6.49
C LEU A 112 1.51 3.49 6.09
N LEU A 113 2.42 2.91 5.32
CA LEU A 113 3.49 3.68 4.71
C LEU A 113 3.07 4.04 3.29
N ALA A 114 2.89 5.32 3.03
CA ALA A 114 2.46 5.83 1.74
C ALA A 114 3.31 7.04 1.37
N ARG A 115 3.32 7.35 0.07
CA ARG A 115 4.04 8.51 -0.39
C ARG A 115 3.21 9.72 -0.03
N ASP A 116 3.49 10.32 1.05
CA ASP A 116 2.86 11.49 1.50
C ASP A 116 1.42 11.67 1.17
N ARG A 117 0.97 12.66 0.95
CA ARG A 117 -0.12 13.00 0.54
C ARG A 117 -1.28 12.76 1.23
N GLY A 118 -1.54 12.74 2.19
CA GLY A 118 -2.75 12.82 2.75
C GLY A 118 -3.42 11.56 3.18
N TYR A 119 -2.74 10.62 3.47
CA TYR A 119 -3.32 9.46 4.09
C TYR A 119 -3.48 9.69 5.59
#